data_6a17bca2ed5a581d0873fd250cda6e3b
#
_entry.id   6a17bca2ed5a581d0873fd250cda6e3b
#
_cell.length_a   1.000
_cell.length_b   1.000
_cell.length_c   1.000
_cell.angle_alpha   90.00
_cell.angle_beta   90.00
_cell.angle_gamma   90.00
#
_symmetry.space_group_name_H-M   'P 1'
#
loop_
_entity.id
_entity.type
_entity.pdbx_description
1 polymer ?
#
loop_
_entity_poly.entity_id
_entity_poly.type
_entity_poly.pdbx_seq_one_letter_code
_entity_poly.pdbx_strand_id
1 'polypeptide(L)'
;ISQGEQVGVLWGEMLNRYRVKIHFAHRTFNWSNEARGNAAVHVVIIGFGVRDTESKRIFDYTDIKGEPQERKAKNINPYLVDGKNILINGQTKPICNVPEMFKGSQPTDGGNLLLTDEEKSEFIFKEPLAAKFVRPFISASEYLNGQKRWCLWLVGIAPNELKQMPFVLER
;
A
#
# COMPACT_ATOMS: atom_id res chain seq x y z
N ILE A 1 -4.47 -9.48 -8.15
CA ILE A 1 -4.68 -10.94 -8.28
C ILE A 1 -3.52 -11.74 -7.71
N SER A 2 -2.27 -11.34 -7.90
CA SER A 2 -1.06 -12.03 -7.42
C SER A 2 -0.39 -11.33 -6.22
N GLN A 3 -1.01 -10.32 -5.65
CA GLN A 3 -0.50 -9.54 -4.53
C GLN A 3 -1.64 -9.12 -3.59
N GLY A 4 -1.29 -8.83 -2.34
CA GLY A 4 -2.22 -8.37 -1.32
C GLY A 4 -3.27 -9.41 -0.93
N GLU A 5 -4.35 -8.95 -0.32
CA GLU A 5 -5.42 -9.80 0.23
C GLU A 5 -6.19 -10.59 -0.82
N GLN A 6 -6.24 -10.11 -2.06
CA GLN A 6 -6.93 -10.78 -3.17
C GLN A 6 -6.36 -12.17 -3.47
N VAL A 7 -5.08 -12.39 -3.18
CA VAL A 7 -4.44 -13.71 -3.39
C VAL A 7 -5.11 -14.77 -2.54
N GLY A 8 -5.29 -14.51 -1.24
CA GLY A 8 -5.93 -15.45 -0.34
C GLY A 8 -7.36 -15.79 -0.74
N VAL A 9 -8.14 -14.75 -1.06
CA VAL A 9 -9.56 -14.89 -1.44
C VAL A 9 -9.73 -15.64 -2.76
N LEU A 10 -9.12 -15.14 -3.84
CA LEU A 10 -9.30 -15.72 -5.17
C LEU A 10 -8.65 -17.11 -5.28
N TRP A 11 -7.38 -17.20 -4.95
CA TRP A 11 -6.64 -18.45 -5.12
C TRP A 11 -6.97 -19.51 -4.08
N GLY A 12 -7.53 -19.09 -2.94
CA GLY A 12 -8.12 -20.04 -1.98
C GLY A 12 -9.22 -20.87 -2.63
N GLU A 13 -10.17 -20.22 -3.31
CA GLU A 13 -11.22 -20.89 -4.06
C GLU A 13 -10.67 -21.67 -5.26
N MET A 14 -9.82 -21.05 -6.07
CA MET A 14 -9.28 -21.67 -7.29
C MET A 14 -8.49 -22.94 -7.00
N LEU A 15 -7.65 -22.94 -5.97
CA LEU A 15 -6.81 -24.09 -5.63
C LEU A 15 -7.57 -25.17 -4.84
N ASN A 16 -8.37 -24.77 -3.85
CA ASN A 16 -9.01 -25.73 -2.93
C ASN A 16 -10.31 -26.30 -3.50
N ARG A 17 -11.17 -25.47 -4.08
CA ARG A 17 -12.46 -25.87 -4.61
C ARG A 17 -12.36 -26.39 -6.05
N TYR A 18 -11.73 -25.61 -6.93
CA TYR A 18 -11.66 -25.94 -8.35
C TYR A 18 -10.42 -26.75 -8.74
N ARG A 19 -9.50 -27.01 -7.81
CA ARG A 19 -8.28 -27.81 -8.02
C ARG A 19 -7.40 -27.32 -9.17
N VAL A 20 -7.44 -26.03 -9.43
CA VAL A 20 -6.70 -25.38 -10.51
C VAL A 20 -5.19 -25.49 -10.30
N LYS A 21 -4.46 -25.67 -11.41
CA LYS A 21 -2.99 -25.65 -11.47
C LYS A 21 -2.57 -24.48 -12.37
N ILE A 22 -1.57 -23.72 -11.94
CA ILE A 22 -0.99 -22.66 -12.77
C ILE A 22 0.06 -23.30 -13.68
N HIS A 23 -0.09 -23.07 -14.98
CA HIS A 23 0.77 -23.66 -16.02
C HIS A 23 1.86 -22.68 -16.45
N PHE A 24 1.51 -21.40 -16.62
CA PHE A 24 2.48 -20.37 -16.90
C PHE A 24 2.04 -19.05 -16.27
N ALA A 25 3.01 -18.15 -16.08
CA ALA A 25 2.74 -16.82 -15.57
C ALA A 25 3.71 -15.81 -16.19
N HIS A 26 3.17 -14.73 -16.75
CA HIS A 26 3.93 -13.51 -16.96
C HIS A 26 3.82 -12.66 -15.69
N ARG A 27 4.96 -12.41 -15.07
CA ARG A 27 5.04 -11.53 -13.90
C ARG A 27 4.87 -10.09 -14.34
N THR A 28 4.76 -9.19 -13.42
CA THR A 28 4.42 -7.79 -13.66
C THR A 28 5.19 -7.19 -14.83
N PHE A 29 4.44 -6.71 -15.83
CA PHE A 29 4.96 -5.95 -16.96
C PHE A 29 4.04 -4.79 -17.29
N ASN A 30 4.51 -3.85 -18.09
CA ASN A 30 3.75 -2.69 -18.50
C ASN A 30 2.91 -3.03 -19.74
N TRP A 31 1.60 -2.94 -19.58
CA TRP A 31 0.67 -3.07 -20.72
C TRP A 31 0.40 -1.70 -21.30
N SER A 32 0.73 -1.50 -22.56
CA SER A 32 0.33 -0.33 -23.34
C SER A 32 -0.57 -0.76 -24.48
N ASN A 33 -1.65 -0.02 -24.71
CA ASN A 33 -2.45 -0.14 -25.92
C ASN A 33 -2.15 1.04 -26.86
N GLU A 34 -2.39 0.87 -28.15
CA GLU A 34 -2.16 1.91 -29.15
C GLU A 34 -3.24 3.02 -29.17
N ALA A 35 -4.21 2.97 -28.25
CA ALA A 35 -5.29 3.94 -28.18
C ALA A 35 -4.82 5.29 -27.63
N ARG A 36 -5.40 6.38 -28.13
CA ARG A 36 -5.17 7.73 -27.59
C ARG A 36 -5.67 7.80 -26.14
N GLY A 37 -4.80 8.18 -25.22
CA GLY A 37 -5.10 8.25 -23.78
C GLY A 37 -4.54 7.07 -22.99
N ASN A 38 -3.33 6.64 -23.29
CA ASN A 38 -2.63 5.51 -22.67
C ASN A 38 -2.65 5.54 -21.14
N ALA A 39 -3.47 4.71 -20.54
CA ALA A 39 -3.24 4.28 -19.16
C ALA A 39 -2.12 3.22 -19.18
N ALA A 40 -0.93 3.58 -18.76
CA ALA A 40 0.13 2.60 -18.48
C ALA A 40 -0.27 1.82 -17.23
N VAL A 41 -0.73 0.59 -17.40
CA VAL A 41 -1.12 -0.28 -16.29
C VAL A 41 -0.14 -1.44 -16.15
N HIS A 42 0.20 -1.76 -14.92
CA HIS A 42 0.98 -2.95 -14.62
C HIS A 42 0.03 -4.16 -14.56
N VAL A 43 0.32 -5.17 -15.37
CA VAL A 43 -0.50 -6.37 -15.48
C VAL A 43 0.33 -7.63 -15.22
N VAL A 44 -0.38 -8.72 -14.95
CA VAL A 44 0.15 -10.09 -14.96
C VAL A 44 -0.74 -10.94 -15.86
N ILE A 45 -0.18 -11.95 -16.53
CA ILE A 45 -0.95 -12.94 -17.28
C ILE A 45 -0.73 -14.29 -16.63
N ILE A 46 -1.81 -15.01 -16.33
CA ILE A 46 -1.75 -16.31 -15.66
C ILE A 46 -2.54 -17.32 -16.47
N GLY A 47 -1.84 -18.33 -16.98
CA GLY A 47 -2.48 -19.47 -17.63
C GLY A 47 -2.63 -20.62 -16.64
N PHE A 48 -3.82 -21.16 -16.52
CA PHE A 48 -4.13 -22.22 -15.56
C PHE A 48 -5.15 -23.22 -16.12
N GLY A 49 -5.28 -24.36 -15.48
CA GLY A 49 -6.27 -25.38 -15.82
C GLY A 49 -6.44 -26.38 -14.69
N VAL A 50 -7.40 -27.30 -14.83
CA VAL A 50 -7.67 -28.35 -13.83
C VAL A 50 -6.72 -29.55 -13.96
N ARG A 51 -6.19 -29.78 -15.15
CA ARG A 51 -5.16 -30.80 -15.39
C ARG A 51 -3.78 -30.19 -15.15
N ASP A 52 -2.86 -30.96 -14.59
CA ASP A 52 -1.49 -30.49 -14.41
C ASP A 52 -0.68 -30.61 -15.71
N THR A 53 0.45 -29.88 -15.78
CA THR A 53 1.43 -29.95 -16.87
C THR A 53 2.84 -30.03 -16.31
N GLU A 54 3.70 -30.78 -16.96
CA GLU A 54 5.12 -30.89 -16.58
C GLU A 54 5.95 -29.68 -17.00
N SER A 55 5.54 -28.97 -18.05
CA SER A 55 6.28 -27.81 -18.58
C SER A 55 5.67 -26.50 -18.13
N LYS A 56 5.82 -26.20 -16.84
CA LYS A 56 5.43 -24.91 -16.28
C LYS A 56 6.51 -23.85 -16.55
N ARG A 57 6.06 -22.64 -16.85
CA ARG A 57 6.95 -21.53 -17.24
C ARG A 57 6.61 -20.23 -16.55
N ILE A 58 7.63 -19.54 -16.09
CA ILE A 58 7.50 -18.18 -15.55
C ILE A 58 8.29 -17.25 -16.47
N PHE A 59 7.68 -16.13 -16.79
CA PHE A 59 8.24 -15.07 -17.60
C PHE A 59 8.49 -13.86 -16.72
N ASP A 60 9.77 -13.59 -16.46
CA ASP A 60 10.23 -12.46 -15.64
C ASP A 60 10.64 -11.29 -16.54
N TYR A 61 10.32 -10.08 -16.15
CA TYR A 61 10.66 -8.85 -16.86
C TYR A 61 11.69 -8.07 -16.05
N THR A 62 12.95 -8.06 -16.46
CA THR A 62 14.02 -7.24 -15.86
C THR A 62 13.73 -5.76 -16.09
N ASP A 63 13.29 -5.41 -17.30
CA ASP A 63 12.68 -4.14 -17.64
C ASP A 63 11.20 -4.41 -17.90
N ILE A 64 10.31 -3.72 -17.19
CA ILE A 64 8.84 -3.88 -17.31
C ILE A 64 8.29 -3.55 -18.71
N LYS A 65 9.06 -2.89 -19.54
CA LYS A 65 8.76 -2.59 -20.96
C LYS A 65 9.55 -3.46 -21.94
N GLY A 66 10.44 -4.30 -21.42
CA GLY A 66 11.33 -5.14 -22.21
C GLY A 66 10.75 -6.52 -22.52
N GLU A 67 11.58 -7.34 -23.16
CA GLU A 67 11.24 -8.73 -23.46
C GLU A 67 11.32 -9.60 -22.20
N PRO A 68 10.42 -10.58 -22.06
CA PRO A 68 10.42 -11.49 -20.94
C PRO A 68 11.58 -12.50 -21.00
N GLN A 69 12.12 -12.82 -19.85
CA GLN A 69 13.04 -13.94 -19.66
C GLN A 69 12.26 -15.17 -19.18
N GLU A 70 12.22 -16.20 -20.02
CA GLU A 70 11.56 -17.45 -19.69
C GLU A 70 12.43 -18.30 -18.75
N ARG A 71 11.81 -18.84 -17.70
CA ARG A 71 12.40 -19.88 -16.87
C ARG A 71 11.39 -21.02 -16.58
N LYS A 72 11.89 -22.24 -16.52
CA LYS A 72 11.10 -23.40 -16.14
C LYS A 72 10.79 -23.36 -14.63
N ALA A 73 9.63 -23.87 -14.25
CA ALA A 73 9.20 -24.02 -12.88
C ALA A 73 8.64 -25.42 -12.63
N LYS A 74 8.83 -25.92 -11.42
CA LYS A 74 8.21 -27.18 -10.98
C LYS A 74 6.78 -26.97 -10.54
N ASN A 75 6.51 -25.91 -9.80
CA ASN A 75 5.19 -25.52 -9.38
C ASN A 75 5.10 -23.99 -9.29
N ILE A 76 4.08 -23.41 -9.92
CA ILE A 76 3.85 -21.98 -9.86
C ILE A 76 2.76 -21.72 -8.80
N ASN A 77 3.12 -21.02 -7.74
CA ASN A 77 2.19 -20.69 -6.68
C ASN A 77 1.40 -19.37 -6.99
N PRO A 78 0.38 -19.03 -6.20
CA PRO A 78 -0.43 -17.83 -6.40
C PRO A 78 0.33 -16.49 -6.43
N TYR A 79 1.54 -16.45 -5.87
CA TYR A 79 2.42 -15.28 -5.91
C TYR A 79 3.33 -15.26 -7.14
N LEU A 80 3.09 -16.16 -8.10
CA LEU A 80 3.80 -16.32 -9.36
C LEU A 80 5.30 -16.58 -9.18
N VAL A 81 5.63 -17.41 -8.20
CA VAL A 81 6.99 -17.91 -7.98
C VAL A 81 7.01 -19.43 -7.98
N ASP A 82 8.17 -20.00 -8.32
CA ASP A 82 8.37 -21.44 -8.25
C ASP A 82 8.50 -21.87 -6.79
N GLY A 83 7.51 -22.57 -6.30
CA GLY A 83 7.46 -23.02 -4.92
C GLY A 83 6.12 -23.67 -4.54
N LYS A 84 6.03 -24.14 -3.30
CA LYS A 84 4.78 -24.73 -2.78
C LYS A 84 3.64 -23.72 -2.81
N ASN A 85 2.42 -24.20 -2.98
CA ASN A 85 1.22 -23.38 -2.84
C ASN A 85 1.06 -22.95 -1.40
N ILE A 86 1.26 -21.65 -1.16
CA ILE A 86 1.07 -20.99 0.13
C ILE A 86 0.06 -19.87 -0.10
N LEU A 87 -0.90 -19.75 0.82
CA LEU A 87 -1.85 -18.64 0.84
C LEU A 87 -1.66 -17.88 2.15
N ILE A 88 -1.38 -16.59 2.03
CA ILE A 88 -1.26 -15.68 3.17
C ILE A 88 -2.55 -14.87 3.22
N ASN A 89 -3.34 -15.13 4.25
CA ASN A 89 -4.55 -14.37 4.54
C ASN A 89 -4.21 -13.19 5.45
N GLY A 90 -5.08 -12.17 5.46
CA GLY A 90 -4.98 -11.06 6.40
C GLY A 90 -4.95 -11.59 7.83
N GLN A 91 -4.00 -11.11 8.62
CA GLN A 91 -3.81 -11.48 10.02
C GLN A 91 -3.88 -10.23 10.88
N THR A 92 -4.51 -10.35 12.05
CA THR A 92 -4.51 -9.28 13.05
C THR A 92 -3.26 -9.27 13.93
N LYS A 93 -2.52 -10.38 13.91
CA LYS A 93 -1.26 -10.55 14.65
C LYS A 93 -0.17 -11.05 13.73
N PRO A 94 1.10 -10.74 14.00
CA PRO A 94 2.23 -11.29 13.26
C PRO A 94 2.26 -12.83 13.31
N ILE A 95 2.65 -13.47 12.21
CA ILE A 95 2.82 -14.93 12.12
C ILE A 95 4.06 -15.38 12.90
N CYS A 96 5.05 -14.52 13.01
CA CYS A 96 6.31 -14.76 13.71
C CYS A 96 6.45 -13.86 14.94
N ASN A 97 7.42 -14.15 15.81
CA ASN A 97 7.68 -13.38 17.01
C ASN A 97 8.41 -12.06 16.66
N VAL A 98 7.63 -11.07 16.23
CA VAL A 98 8.07 -9.71 15.94
C VAL A 98 7.11 -8.71 16.60
N PRO A 99 7.51 -7.46 16.85
CA PRO A 99 6.60 -6.43 17.33
C PRO A 99 5.37 -6.27 16.43
N GLU A 100 4.22 -6.02 17.03
CA GLU A 100 2.99 -5.75 16.30
C GLU A 100 3.11 -4.43 15.52
N MET A 101 2.51 -4.41 14.32
CA MET A 101 2.43 -3.21 13.50
C MET A 101 1.08 -2.55 13.73
N PHE A 102 1.09 -1.29 14.17
CA PHE A 102 -0.12 -0.50 14.38
C PHE A 102 -0.29 0.51 13.25
N LYS A 103 -1.54 0.75 12.87
CA LYS A 103 -1.86 1.85 11.99
C LYS A 103 -1.63 3.16 12.74
N GLY A 104 -0.76 4.01 12.22
CA GLY A 104 -0.55 5.35 12.76
C GLY A 104 -1.77 6.26 12.61
N SER A 105 -1.71 7.43 13.23
CA SER A 105 -2.72 8.46 13.05
C SER A 105 -2.71 8.98 11.61
N GLN A 106 -3.89 9.10 11.02
CA GLN A 106 -4.07 9.61 9.66
C GLN A 106 -5.04 10.77 9.70
N PRO A 107 -4.66 11.96 9.19
CA PRO A 107 -5.59 13.08 9.09
C PRO A 107 -6.70 12.74 8.09
N THR A 108 -7.94 12.97 8.49
CA THR A 108 -9.15 12.75 7.67
C THR A 108 -9.98 14.02 7.53
N ASP A 109 -9.41 15.15 7.89
CA ASP A 109 -9.98 16.49 7.97
C ASP A 109 -9.77 17.32 6.70
N GLY A 110 -9.38 16.69 5.59
CA GLY A 110 -9.03 17.40 4.36
C GLY A 110 -7.70 18.17 4.41
N GLY A 111 -6.91 17.99 5.48
CA GLY A 111 -5.62 18.66 5.67
C GLY A 111 -5.72 19.98 6.44
N ASN A 112 -6.89 20.35 6.94
CA ASN A 112 -7.10 21.62 7.65
C ASN A 112 -6.25 21.76 8.92
N LEU A 113 -5.96 20.65 9.60
CA LEU A 113 -5.11 20.63 10.78
C LEU A 113 -3.61 20.43 10.48
N LEU A 114 -3.22 20.38 9.20
CA LEU A 114 -1.81 20.31 8.79
C LEU A 114 -1.24 21.69 8.52
N LEU A 115 0.05 21.86 8.84
CA LEU A 115 0.77 23.12 8.71
C LEU A 115 2.14 22.89 8.06
N THR A 116 2.55 23.75 7.16
CA THR A 116 3.96 23.88 6.76
C THR A 116 4.78 24.53 7.88
N ASP A 117 6.09 24.65 7.71
CA ASP A 117 6.97 25.30 8.70
C ASP A 117 6.67 26.82 8.80
N GLU A 118 6.37 27.43 7.65
CA GLU A 118 5.96 28.84 7.53
C GLU A 118 4.60 29.06 8.19
N GLU A 119 3.60 28.29 7.78
CA GLU A 119 2.24 28.38 8.34
C GLU A 119 2.21 28.17 9.85
N LYS A 120 3.01 27.23 10.37
CA LYS A 120 3.16 27.04 11.82
C LYS A 120 3.62 28.30 12.52
N SER A 121 4.65 28.96 11.97
CA SER A 121 5.23 30.15 12.58
C SER A 121 4.22 31.31 12.63
N GLU A 122 3.50 31.53 11.54
CA GLU A 122 2.44 32.52 11.46
C GLU A 122 1.26 32.16 12.37
N PHE A 123 0.89 30.89 12.41
CA PHE A 123 -0.23 30.42 13.23
C PHE A 123 0.03 30.59 14.71
N ILE A 124 1.22 30.19 15.19
CA ILE A 124 1.61 30.38 16.59
C ILE A 124 1.72 31.89 16.96
N PHE A 125 2.13 32.74 16.01
CA PHE A 125 2.13 34.17 16.25
C PHE A 125 0.72 34.75 16.45
N LYS A 126 -0.26 34.28 15.65
CA LYS A 126 -1.66 34.70 15.76
C LYS A 126 -2.40 34.03 16.97
N GLU A 127 -2.04 32.82 17.28
CA GLU A 127 -2.67 32.01 18.32
C GLU A 127 -1.62 31.32 19.22
N PRO A 128 -0.97 32.09 20.14
CA PRO A 128 0.12 31.56 20.97
C PRO A 128 -0.30 30.34 21.83
N LEU A 129 -1.57 30.27 22.25
CA LEU A 129 -2.09 29.18 23.06
C LEU A 129 -2.10 27.83 22.29
N ALA A 130 -2.12 27.89 20.97
CA ALA A 130 -2.09 26.70 20.12
C ALA A 130 -0.72 26.03 20.08
N ALA A 131 0.34 26.70 20.48
CA ALA A 131 1.72 26.20 20.38
C ALA A 131 1.90 24.84 21.06
N LYS A 132 1.24 24.61 22.18
CA LYS A 132 1.29 23.33 22.94
C LYS A 132 0.61 22.16 22.23
N PHE A 133 -0.23 22.42 21.24
CA PHE A 133 -0.92 21.40 20.43
C PHE A 133 -0.21 21.13 19.10
N VAL A 134 0.77 21.93 18.73
CA VAL A 134 1.54 21.72 17.51
C VAL A 134 2.52 20.56 17.72
N ARG A 135 2.43 19.55 16.83
CA ARG A 135 3.31 18.38 16.82
C ARG A 135 3.93 18.19 15.45
N PRO A 136 5.14 17.62 15.36
CA PRO A 136 5.69 17.21 14.07
C PRO A 136 4.75 16.16 13.41
N PHE A 137 4.50 16.35 12.13
CA PHE A 137 3.78 15.37 11.30
C PHE A 137 4.80 14.70 10.38
N ILE A 138 4.89 13.38 10.48
CA ILE A 138 5.86 12.59 9.70
C ILE A 138 5.08 11.49 8.97
N SER A 139 4.98 11.61 7.65
CA SER A 139 4.55 10.55 6.76
C SER A 139 5.74 10.01 5.95
N ALA A 140 5.48 9.08 5.04
CA ALA A 140 6.51 8.55 4.15
C ALA A 140 7.19 9.65 3.33
N SER A 141 6.43 10.65 2.86
CA SER A 141 6.96 11.76 2.08
C SER A 141 7.91 12.63 2.89
N GLU A 142 7.50 13.03 4.09
CA GLU A 142 8.33 13.84 4.98
C GLU A 142 9.61 13.10 5.37
N TYR A 143 9.49 11.80 5.69
CA TYR A 143 10.64 10.98 6.08
C TYR A 143 11.65 10.80 4.94
N LEU A 144 11.16 10.46 3.73
CA LEU A 144 12.02 10.18 2.58
C LEU A 144 12.67 11.44 1.99
N ASN A 145 11.95 12.57 2.02
CA ASN A 145 12.39 13.83 1.39
C ASN A 145 12.94 14.86 2.40
N GLY A 146 13.00 14.54 3.68
CA GLY A 146 13.47 15.46 4.73
C GLY A 146 12.60 16.70 4.90
N GLN A 147 11.33 16.63 4.50
CA GLN A 147 10.40 17.76 4.60
C GLN A 147 9.90 17.92 6.04
N LYS A 148 9.64 19.18 6.42
CA LYS A 148 9.06 19.48 7.72
C LYS A 148 7.59 19.84 7.55
N ARG A 149 6.75 19.08 8.27
CA ARG A 149 5.32 19.39 8.42
C ARG A 149 4.91 19.26 9.87
N TRP A 150 3.83 19.91 10.19
CA TRP A 150 3.29 19.97 11.54
C TRP A 150 1.79 19.68 11.52
N CYS A 151 1.24 19.32 12.66
CA CYS A 151 -0.20 19.19 12.81
C CYS A 151 -0.65 19.79 14.14
N LEU A 152 -1.90 20.24 14.18
CA LEU A 152 -2.61 20.54 15.41
C LEU A 152 -3.14 19.22 15.99
N TRP A 153 -2.53 18.78 17.09
CA TRP A 153 -2.92 17.55 17.79
C TRP A 153 -3.87 17.89 18.94
N LEU A 154 -5.17 17.85 18.64
CA LEU A 154 -6.23 18.28 19.56
C LEU A 154 -6.84 17.14 20.38
N VAL A 155 -6.21 15.96 20.36
CA VAL A 155 -6.69 14.81 21.13
C VAL A 155 -6.68 15.10 22.61
N GLY A 156 -7.84 14.95 23.25
CA GLY A 156 -8.00 15.17 24.70
C GLY A 156 -8.10 16.62 25.13
N ILE A 157 -8.20 17.58 24.19
CA ILE A 157 -8.40 19.00 24.53
C ILE A 157 -9.79 19.19 25.20
N ALA A 158 -9.82 19.98 26.26
CA ALA A 158 -11.07 20.37 26.89
C ALA A 158 -11.84 21.39 26.01
N PRO A 159 -13.18 21.26 25.88
CA PRO A 159 -13.97 22.20 25.07
C PRO A 159 -13.81 23.67 25.46
N ASN A 160 -13.64 23.95 26.74
CA ASN A 160 -13.41 25.32 27.23
C ASN A 160 -12.07 25.90 26.82
N GLU A 161 -11.06 25.03 26.69
CA GLU A 161 -9.75 25.43 26.22
C GLU A 161 -9.75 25.67 24.71
N LEU A 162 -10.44 24.81 23.96
CA LEU A 162 -10.62 25.00 22.51
C LEU A 162 -11.32 26.31 22.17
N LYS A 163 -12.33 26.69 22.94
CA LYS A 163 -13.06 27.98 22.79
C LYS A 163 -12.16 29.22 22.97
N GLN A 164 -11.03 29.09 23.65
CA GLN A 164 -10.06 30.20 23.81
C GLN A 164 -9.13 30.36 22.61
N MET A 165 -9.25 29.50 21.60
CA MET A 165 -8.41 29.49 20.43
C MET A 165 -9.25 29.61 19.14
N PRO A 166 -9.73 30.86 18.84
CA PRO A 166 -10.63 31.07 17.71
C PRO A 166 -10.04 30.65 16.37
N PHE A 167 -8.75 30.86 16.13
CA PHE A 167 -8.11 30.43 14.87
C PHE A 167 -7.93 28.91 14.74
N VAL A 168 -7.92 28.19 15.87
CA VAL A 168 -7.98 26.71 15.85
C VAL A 168 -9.39 26.25 15.49
N LEU A 169 -10.43 26.95 15.97
CA LEU A 169 -11.81 26.63 15.67
C LEU A 169 -12.21 26.92 14.23
N GLU A 170 -11.54 27.88 13.58
CA GLU A 170 -11.79 28.27 12.19
C GLU A 170 -11.22 27.27 11.19
N ARG A 171 -10.26 26.44 11.63
CA ARG A 171 -9.65 25.39 10.81
C ARG A 171 -10.44 24.10 10.82
#